data_0bf426a58ac9b9c458cd24bed1adb541
#
_entry.id   0bf426a58ac9b9c458cd24bed1adb541
#
_cell.length_a   1.000
_cell.length_b   1.000
_cell.length_c   1.000
_cell.angle_alpha   90.00
_cell.angle_beta   90.00
_cell.angle_gamma   90.00
#
_symmetry.space_group_name_H-M   'P 1'
#
loop_
_entity.id
_entity.type
_entity.pdbx_description
1 polymer ?
#
loop_
_entity_poly.entity_id
_entity_poly.type
_entity_poly.pdbx_seq_one_letter_code
_entity_poly.pdbx_strand_id
1 'polypeptide(L)'
;AFDSDGDGIPDAWERRYGLDPNDASDAASDQDNDGVGALDEFLAGTAPSGSIDLDVNGRYDALTDGLLLLRGMFGLTGDALVSGTVASNATYTSSADIEAHIAMLGDLADIDGNGTIDALTDGLLTLRYLFGLEGDTLISGVVAQDATRDTAEEIEAHLETLMPAL
;
A
#
# COMPACT_ATOMS: atom_id res chain seq x y z
N ALA A 1 -11.43 8.22 20.22
CA ALA A 1 -11.30 6.87 19.70
C ALA A 1 -11.08 5.89 20.87
N PHE A 2 -11.49 4.64 20.73
CA PHE A 2 -11.29 3.63 21.77
C PHE A 2 -9.88 3.05 21.61
N ASP A 3 -9.17 2.90 22.73
CA ASP A 3 -7.80 2.43 22.82
C ASP A 3 -7.80 1.41 23.98
N SER A 4 -7.77 0.12 23.66
CA SER A 4 -8.03 -0.95 24.63
C SER A 4 -6.85 -1.25 25.56
N ASP A 5 -5.63 -1.11 25.07
CA ASP A 5 -4.40 -1.41 25.84
C ASP A 5 -3.68 -0.17 26.35
N GLY A 6 -4.10 1.02 25.90
CA GLY A 6 -3.63 2.31 26.39
C GLY A 6 -2.26 2.73 25.87
N ASP A 7 -1.87 2.26 24.71
CA ASP A 7 -0.57 2.55 24.09
C ASP A 7 -0.53 3.88 23.32
N GLY A 8 -1.69 4.48 23.07
CA GLY A 8 -1.84 5.74 22.35
C GLY A 8 -2.30 5.58 20.91
N ILE A 9 -2.47 4.35 20.43
CA ILE A 9 -3.02 4.03 19.12
C ILE A 9 -4.49 3.58 19.27
N PRO A 10 -5.42 4.10 18.47
CA PRO A 10 -6.81 3.64 18.55
C PRO A 10 -6.98 2.23 17.98
N ASP A 11 -7.78 1.38 18.65
CA ASP A 11 -8.13 0.02 18.21
C ASP A 11 -8.48 -0.09 16.72
N ALA A 12 -9.20 0.90 16.19
CA ALA A 12 -9.62 0.89 14.78
C ALA A 12 -8.44 1.03 13.81
N TRP A 13 -7.43 1.81 14.20
CA TRP A 13 -6.22 1.98 13.41
C TRP A 13 -5.35 0.72 13.49
N GLU A 14 -5.23 0.14 14.67
CA GLU A 14 -4.46 -1.09 14.88
C GLU A 14 -5.02 -2.24 14.05
N ARG A 15 -6.34 -2.48 14.12
CA ARG A 15 -7.01 -3.51 13.29
C ARG A 15 -6.85 -3.26 11.81
N ARG A 16 -6.81 -1.98 11.39
CA ARG A 16 -6.62 -1.61 9.99
C ARG A 16 -5.24 -2.03 9.47
N TYR A 17 -4.22 -1.92 10.29
CA TYR A 17 -2.83 -2.19 9.91
C TYR A 17 -2.27 -3.49 10.49
N GLY A 18 -3.11 -4.35 11.07
CA GLY A 18 -2.72 -5.66 11.54
C GLY A 18 -1.96 -5.68 12.86
N LEU A 19 -2.11 -4.64 13.67
CA LEU A 19 -1.67 -4.59 15.06
C LEU A 19 -2.74 -5.21 15.97
N ASP A 20 -2.36 -5.56 17.20
CA ASP A 20 -3.28 -6.15 18.18
C ASP A 20 -3.74 -5.12 19.21
N PRO A 21 -5.03 -4.72 19.21
CA PRO A 21 -5.56 -3.72 20.16
C PRO A 21 -5.49 -4.10 21.65
N ASN A 22 -4.87 -5.21 21.97
CA ASN A 22 -4.68 -5.65 23.36
C ASN A 22 -3.20 -5.88 23.70
N ASP A 23 -2.29 -5.47 22.82
CA ASP A 23 -0.84 -5.65 23.01
C ASP A 23 -0.09 -4.33 22.87
N ALA A 24 -0.06 -3.53 23.91
CA ALA A 24 0.64 -2.24 23.95
C ALA A 24 2.13 -2.27 23.54
N SER A 25 2.72 -3.46 23.38
CA SER A 25 4.12 -3.58 22.98
C SER A 25 4.32 -3.39 21.48
N ASP A 26 3.28 -3.56 20.66
CA ASP A 26 3.38 -3.44 19.22
C ASP A 26 3.37 -1.99 18.71
N ALA A 27 3.01 -1.02 19.57
CA ALA A 27 3.16 0.41 19.29
C ALA A 27 4.61 0.82 18.93
N ALA A 28 5.59 0.07 19.38
CA ALA A 28 7.00 0.28 19.07
C ALA A 28 7.48 -0.53 17.86
N SER A 29 6.61 -1.35 17.25
CA SER A 29 6.97 -2.15 16.09
C SER A 29 7.23 -1.29 14.87
N ASP A 30 8.24 -1.65 14.11
CA ASP A 30 8.62 -1.04 12.83
C ASP A 30 8.39 -2.11 11.76
N GLN A 31 7.16 -2.17 11.24
CA GLN A 31 6.73 -3.26 10.36
C GLN A 31 7.35 -3.17 8.96
N ASP A 32 7.58 -1.96 8.46
CA ASP A 32 8.16 -1.73 7.14
C ASP A 32 9.67 -1.45 7.18
N ASN A 33 10.27 -1.41 8.39
CA ASN A 33 11.70 -1.22 8.63
C ASN A 33 12.24 0.13 8.10
N ASP A 34 11.43 1.17 8.19
CA ASP A 34 11.84 2.52 7.81
C ASP A 34 12.51 3.30 8.97
N GLY A 35 12.53 2.73 10.15
CA GLY A 35 13.09 3.32 11.36
C GLY A 35 12.10 4.12 12.19
N VAL A 36 10.82 4.09 11.84
CA VAL A 36 9.72 4.75 12.57
C VAL A 36 8.81 3.69 13.17
N GLY A 37 8.44 3.82 14.44
CA GLY A 37 7.54 2.88 15.09
C GLY A 37 6.07 3.22 14.85
N ALA A 38 5.19 2.22 15.01
CA ALA A 38 3.77 2.34 14.71
C ALA A 38 3.07 3.52 15.40
N LEU A 39 3.40 3.83 16.66
CA LEU A 39 2.85 5.00 17.35
C LEU A 39 3.28 6.32 16.69
N ASP A 40 4.55 6.44 16.34
CA ASP A 40 5.06 7.65 15.69
C ASP A 40 4.44 7.82 14.29
N GLU A 41 4.22 6.72 13.59
CA GLU A 41 3.54 6.72 12.30
C GLU A 41 2.06 7.11 12.43
N PHE A 42 1.35 6.57 13.42
CA PHE A 42 -0.03 7.00 13.72
C PHE A 42 -0.10 8.51 13.95
N LEU A 43 0.82 9.05 14.74
CA LEU A 43 0.87 10.50 15.04
C LEU A 43 1.27 11.34 13.82
N ALA A 44 2.09 10.79 12.95
CA ALA A 44 2.51 11.45 11.70
C ALA A 44 1.48 11.29 10.56
N GLY A 45 0.55 10.34 10.68
CA GLY A 45 -0.43 10.01 9.63
C GLY A 45 0.16 9.18 8.49
N THR A 46 1.26 8.46 8.74
CA THR A 46 1.84 7.51 7.80
C THR A 46 1.34 6.09 8.03
N ALA A 47 1.67 5.14 7.16
CA ALA A 47 1.24 3.76 7.28
C ALA A 47 2.37 2.90 7.85
N PRO A 48 2.11 2.10 8.89
CA PRO A 48 3.14 1.29 9.56
C PRO A 48 3.64 0.10 8.73
N SER A 49 2.99 -0.19 7.62
CA SER A 49 3.36 -1.28 6.70
C SER A 49 3.62 -0.77 5.29
N GLY A 50 4.03 0.47 5.16
CA GLY A 50 4.29 1.12 3.88
C GLY A 50 3.03 1.69 3.21
N SER A 51 3.23 2.42 2.13
CA SER A 51 2.15 3.02 1.36
C SER A 51 2.40 2.87 -0.14
N ILE A 52 1.38 3.15 -0.93
CA ILE A 52 1.51 3.17 -2.39
C ILE A 52 1.95 4.52 -2.96
N ASP A 53 2.36 5.47 -2.13
CA ASP A 53 3.16 6.63 -2.55
C ASP A 53 4.61 6.18 -2.72
N LEU A 54 4.89 5.50 -3.83
CA LEU A 54 6.14 4.75 -4.00
C LEU A 54 7.36 5.63 -4.22
N ASP A 55 7.19 6.81 -4.80
CA ASP A 55 8.27 7.76 -4.99
C ASP A 55 8.38 8.80 -3.85
N VAL A 56 7.48 8.71 -2.88
CA VAL A 56 7.43 9.56 -1.68
C VAL A 56 7.44 11.04 -2.06
N ASN A 57 6.46 11.42 -2.89
CA ASN A 57 6.26 12.82 -3.27
C ASN A 57 5.10 13.49 -2.54
N GLY A 58 4.40 12.76 -1.65
CA GLY A 58 3.23 13.24 -0.92
C GLY A 58 1.94 13.18 -1.72
N ARG A 59 1.87 12.36 -2.78
CA ARG A 59 0.68 12.20 -3.62
C ARG A 59 0.54 10.76 -4.07
N TYR A 60 -0.71 10.35 -4.31
CA TYR A 60 -1.04 9.06 -4.91
C TYR A 60 -1.44 9.28 -6.37
N ASP A 61 -0.54 9.00 -7.30
CA ASP A 61 -0.75 9.25 -8.72
C ASP A 61 -0.73 7.95 -9.54
N ALA A 62 -1.71 7.79 -10.44
CA ALA A 62 -1.79 6.62 -11.32
C ALA A 62 -0.57 6.49 -12.24
N LEU A 63 -0.09 7.61 -12.78
CA LEU A 63 1.01 7.64 -13.77
C LEU A 63 2.42 7.66 -13.14
N THR A 64 2.51 7.73 -11.83
CA THR A 64 3.76 7.54 -11.07
C THR A 64 3.64 6.27 -10.25
N ASP A 65 3.00 6.32 -9.09
CA ASP A 65 2.89 5.19 -8.16
C ASP A 65 2.23 3.95 -8.76
N GLY A 66 1.12 4.13 -9.47
CA GLY A 66 0.40 3.04 -10.12
C GLY A 66 1.25 2.33 -11.17
N LEU A 67 1.98 3.08 -12.00
CA LEU A 67 2.87 2.51 -12.99
C LEU A 67 4.12 1.89 -12.37
N LEU A 68 4.69 2.50 -11.33
CA LEU A 68 5.83 1.93 -10.61
C LEU A 68 5.46 0.57 -10.00
N LEU A 69 4.30 0.49 -9.35
CA LEU A 69 3.84 -0.76 -8.77
C LEU A 69 3.60 -1.82 -9.85
N LEU A 70 2.89 -1.47 -10.93
CA LEU A 70 2.60 -2.36 -12.04
C LEU A 70 3.89 -2.90 -12.69
N ARG A 71 4.84 -2.02 -12.97
CA ARG A 71 6.16 -2.40 -13.53
C ARG A 71 6.94 -3.31 -12.58
N GLY A 72 6.94 -3.00 -11.29
CA GLY A 72 7.58 -3.84 -10.27
C GLY A 72 6.95 -5.23 -10.19
N MET A 73 5.63 -5.33 -10.28
CA MET A 73 4.93 -6.62 -10.32
C MET A 73 5.21 -7.42 -11.60
N PHE A 74 5.51 -6.75 -12.73
CA PHE A 74 6.01 -7.42 -13.94
C PHE A 74 7.48 -7.84 -13.83
N GLY A 75 8.16 -7.54 -12.74
CA GLY A 75 9.56 -7.88 -12.51
C GLY A 75 10.56 -6.93 -13.17
N LEU A 76 10.13 -5.73 -13.58
CA LEU A 76 11.03 -4.72 -14.11
C LEU A 76 11.88 -4.12 -12.99
N THR A 77 13.16 -3.90 -13.30
CA THR A 77 14.15 -3.34 -12.38
C THR A 77 14.96 -2.25 -13.06
N GLY A 78 15.80 -1.51 -12.31
CA GLY A 78 16.67 -0.49 -12.87
C GLY A 78 15.91 0.59 -13.65
N ASP A 79 16.49 1.05 -14.75
CA ASP A 79 15.90 2.10 -15.59
C ASP A 79 14.53 1.70 -16.19
N ALA A 80 14.33 0.42 -16.46
CA ALA A 80 13.05 -0.08 -16.96
C ALA A 80 11.90 0.12 -15.97
N LEU A 81 12.21 0.10 -14.69
CA LEU A 81 11.23 0.37 -13.62
C LEU A 81 10.91 1.87 -13.54
N VAL A 82 11.91 2.73 -13.45
CA VAL A 82 11.74 4.13 -13.05
C VAL A 82 11.65 5.13 -14.20
N SER A 83 12.04 4.77 -15.42
CA SER A 83 12.08 5.71 -16.54
C SER A 83 10.71 6.30 -16.87
N GLY A 84 10.60 7.63 -16.74
CA GLY A 84 9.38 8.38 -17.06
C GLY A 84 8.22 8.22 -16.07
N THR A 85 8.45 7.60 -14.90
CA THR A 85 7.39 7.29 -13.92
C THR A 85 7.65 7.84 -12.52
N VAL A 86 8.80 8.46 -12.30
CA VAL A 86 9.12 9.11 -11.02
C VAL A 86 8.79 10.59 -11.14
N ALA A 87 8.09 11.14 -10.14
CA ALA A 87 7.72 12.55 -10.12
C ALA A 87 8.96 13.45 -9.97
N SER A 88 8.88 14.67 -10.49
CA SER A 88 10.00 15.64 -10.40
C SER A 88 10.29 16.07 -8.96
N ASN A 89 9.30 15.97 -8.06
CA ASN A 89 9.41 16.28 -6.63
C ASN A 89 9.57 15.03 -5.75
N ALA A 90 9.89 13.88 -6.33
CA ALA A 90 10.05 12.63 -5.61
C ALA A 90 11.21 12.67 -4.62
N THR A 91 11.02 12.04 -3.46
CA THR A 91 12.09 11.76 -2.50
C THR A 91 12.88 10.52 -2.93
N TYR A 92 12.16 9.47 -3.38
CA TYR A 92 12.76 8.26 -3.93
C TYR A 92 12.86 8.38 -5.45
N THR A 93 14.07 8.53 -5.95
CA THR A 93 14.35 8.73 -7.38
C THR A 93 15.12 7.56 -8.01
N SER A 94 15.77 6.73 -7.19
CA SER A 94 16.53 5.58 -7.68
C SER A 94 15.66 4.33 -7.77
N SER A 95 15.99 3.44 -8.71
CA SER A 95 15.30 2.14 -8.80
C SER A 95 15.46 1.31 -7.53
N ALA A 96 16.61 1.38 -6.87
CA ALA A 96 16.88 0.65 -5.63
C ALA A 96 15.92 1.07 -4.51
N ASP A 97 15.66 2.38 -4.33
CA ASP A 97 14.74 2.88 -3.32
C ASP A 97 13.29 2.48 -3.64
N ILE A 98 12.89 2.56 -4.90
CA ILE A 98 11.55 2.17 -5.35
C ILE A 98 11.34 0.65 -5.19
N GLU A 99 12.32 -0.15 -5.59
CA GLU A 99 12.27 -1.61 -5.43
C GLU A 99 12.14 -2.02 -3.96
N ALA A 100 12.90 -1.37 -3.08
CA ALA A 100 12.82 -1.59 -1.63
C ALA A 100 11.44 -1.21 -1.09
N HIS A 101 10.87 -0.09 -1.52
CA HIS A 101 9.55 0.35 -1.09
C HIS A 101 8.44 -0.62 -1.55
N ILE A 102 8.51 -1.10 -2.79
CA ILE A 102 7.58 -2.13 -3.29
C ILE A 102 7.70 -3.42 -2.45
N ALA A 103 8.93 -3.84 -2.14
CA ALA A 103 9.17 -5.03 -1.31
C ALA A 103 8.62 -4.89 0.12
N MET A 104 8.63 -3.69 0.69
CA MET A 104 8.05 -3.42 2.02
C MET A 104 6.54 -3.65 2.07
N LEU A 105 5.83 -3.49 0.97
CA LEU A 105 4.39 -3.77 0.92
C LEU A 105 4.11 -5.25 1.20
N GLY A 106 4.99 -6.17 0.81
CA GLY A 106 4.84 -7.59 1.05
C GLY A 106 3.45 -8.10 0.61
N ASP A 107 2.79 -8.87 1.48
CA ASP A 107 1.47 -9.43 1.21
C ASP A 107 0.35 -8.38 1.06
N LEU A 108 0.57 -7.15 1.49
CA LEU A 108 -0.38 -6.05 1.29
C LEU A 108 -0.56 -5.71 -0.20
N ALA A 109 0.42 -6.01 -1.03
CA ALA A 109 0.34 -5.84 -2.48
C ALA A 109 -0.57 -6.90 -3.15
N ASP A 110 -0.96 -7.94 -2.43
CA ASP A 110 -1.98 -8.91 -2.86
C ASP A 110 -3.37 -8.29 -2.63
N ILE A 111 -3.81 -7.49 -3.57
CA ILE A 111 -5.01 -6.64 -3.43
C ILE A 111 -6.29 -7.47 -3.37
N ASP A 112 -6.40 -8.52 -4.18
CA ASP A 112 -7.57 -9.39 -4.22
C ASP A 112 -7.50 -10.55 -3.20
N GLY A 113 -6.37 -10.72 -2.52
CA GLY A 113 -6.23 -11.69 -1.44
C GLY A 113 -6.24 -13.15 -1.89
N ASN A 114 -5.76 -13.43 -3.11
CA ASN A 114 -5.69 -14.82 -3.61
C ASN A 114 -4.39 -15.55 -3.23
N GLY A 115 -3.48 -14.88 -2.51
CA GLY A 115 -2.19 -15.43 -2.12
C GLY A 115 -1.08 -15.27 -3.16
N THR A 116 -1.35 -14.60 -4.27
CA THR A 116 -0.39 -14.36 -5.36
C THR A 116 -0.41 -12.88 -5.72
N ILE A 117 0.76 -12.26 -5.77
CA ILE A 117 0.91 -10.87 -6.24
C ILE A 117 1.12 -10.91 -7.75
N ASP A 118 0.19 -10.33 -8.51
CA ASP A 118 0.14 -10.41 -9.96
C ASP A 118 -0.12 -9.04 -10.58
N ALA A 119 0.67 -8.68 -11.60
CA ALA A 119 0.53 -7.40 -12.29
C ALA A 119 -0.84 -7.22 -12.96
N LEU A 120 -1.42 -8.30 -13.50
CA LEU A 120 -2.68 -8.25 -14.26
C LEU A 120 -3.93 -8.36 -13.37
N THR A 121 -3.76 -8.59 -12.09
CA THR A 121 -4.82 -8.52 -11.07
C THR A 121 -4.52 -7.35 -10.12
N ASP A 122 -3.62 -7.52 -9.17
CA ASP A 122 -3.30 -6.54 -8.13
C ASP A 122 -2.79 -5.21 -8.69
N GLY A 123 -1.88 -5.27 -9.65
CA GLY A 123 -1.35 -4.08 -10.29
C GLY A 123 -2.40 -3.28 -11.05
N LEU A 124 -3.27 -3.96 -11.78
CA LEU A 124 -4.37 -3.30 -12.51
C LEU A 124 -5.45 -2.76 -11.57
N LEU A 125 -5.78 -3.47 -10.50
CA LEU A 125 -6.73 -2.99 -9.48
C LEU A 125 -6.22 -1.69 -8.86
N THR A 126 -4.95 -1.66 -8.45
CA THR A 126 -4.33 -0.45 -7.90
C THR A 126 -4.32 0.70 -8.91
N LEU A 127 -3.90 0.43 -10.14
CA LEU A 127 -3.83 1.45 -11.19
C LEU A 127 -5.21 2.03 -11.51
N ARG A 128 -6.23 1.18 -11.66
CA ARG A 128 -7.61 1.61 -11.90
C ARG A 128 -8.15 2.48 -10.77
N TYR A 129 -7.91 2.07 -9.53
CA TYR A 129 -8.34 2.83 -8.37
C TYR A 129 -7.69 4.22 -8.32
N LEU A 130 -6.40 4.30 -8.61
CA LEU A 130 -5.68 5.58 -8.68
C LEU A 130 -6.17 6.49 -9.82
N PHE A 131 -6.71 5.90 -10.89
CA PHE A 131 -7.42 6.66 -11.94
C PHE A 131 -8.83 7.10 -11.53
N GLY A 132 -9.30 6.72 -10.35
CA GLY A 132 -10.63 7.09 -9.85
C GLY A 132 -11.75 6.13 -10.26
N LEU A 133 -11.43 4.92 -10.75
CA LEU A 133 -12.42 3.91 -11.05
C LEU A 133 -12.93 3.24 -9.78
N GLU A 134 -14.24 3.04 -9.69
CA GLU A 134 -14.92 2.47 -8.53
C GLU A 134 -15.97 1.44 -8.99
N GLY A 135 -16.48 0.65 -8.04
CA GLY A 135 -17.55 -0.31 -8.33
C GLY A 135 -17.16 -1.34 -9.39
N ASP A 136 -18.09 -1.69 -10.25
CA ASP A 136 -17.87 -2.69 -11.29
C ASP A 136 -16.76 -2.33 -12.27
N THR A 137 -16.56 -1.04 -12.55
CA THR A 137 -15.48 -0.59 -13.43
C THR A 137 -14.09 -0.82 -12.86
N LEU A 138 -13.97 -0.83 -11.54
CA LEU A 138 -12.73 -1.17 -10.85
C LEU A 138 -12.38 -2.65 -11.02
N ILE A 139 -13.32 -3.55 -10.76
CA ILE A 139 -13.07 -4.98 -10.60
C ILE A 139 -13.28 -5.82 -11.86
N SER A 140 -13.99 -5.29 -12.87
CA SER A 140 -14.39 -6.09 -14.05
C SER A 140 -13.19 -6.69 -14.80
N GLY A 141 -13.14 -8.02 -14.83
CA GLY A 141 -12.15 -8.80 -15.59
C GLY A 141 -10.74 -8.83 -15.00
N VAL A 142 -10.54 -8.31 -13.78
CA VAL A 142 -9.20 -8.21 -13.17
C VAL A 142 -9.10 -8.83 -11.77
N VAL A 143 -10.18 -9.37 -11.23
CA VAL A 143 -10.15 -10.10 -9.96
C VAL A 143 -9.95 -11.58 -10.26
N ALA A 144 -9.03 -12.23 -9.53
CA ALA A 144 -8.78 -13.65 -9.70
C ALA A 144 -9.98 -14.49 -9.25
N GLN A 145 -10.13 -15.70 -9.83
CA GLN A 145 -11.23 -16.59 -9.47
C GLN A 145 -11.15 -17.10 -8.03
N ASP A 146 -9.95 -17.19 -7.49
CA ASP A 146 -9.67 -17.63 -6.12
C ASP A 146 -9.47 -16.47 -5.14
N ALA A 147 -9.88 -15.25 -5.51
CA ALA A 147 -9.79 -14.07 -4.68
C ALA A 147 -10.61 -14.23 -3.38
N THR A 148 -10.04 -13.76 -2.27
CA THR A 148 -10.75 -13.66 -0.98
C THR A 148 -11.43 -12.30 -0.83
N ARG A 149 -10.95 -11.28 -1.53
CA ARG A 149 -11.61 -9.98 -1.71
C ARG A 149 -12.07 -9.90 -3.15
N ASP A 150 -13.34 -10.14 -3.40
CA ASP A 150 -13.91 -10.20 -4.76
C ASP A 150 -14.96 -9.14 -5.05
N THR A 151 -15.31 -8.32 -4.08
CA THR A 151 -16.22 -7.18 -4.26
C THR A 151 -15.44 -5.87 -4.35
N ALA A 152 -16.04 -4.87 -5.03
CA ALA A 152 -15.44 -3.55 -5.15
C ALA A 152 -15.21 -2.93 -3.77
N GLU A 153 -16.16 -3.08 -2.84
CA GLU A 153 -16.07 -2.52 -1.50
C GLU A 153 -14.89 -3.09 -0.72
N GLU A 154 -14.66 -4.39 -0.81
CA GLU A 154 -13.53 -5.06 -0.12
C GLU A 154 -12.19 -4.63 -0.70
N ILE A 155 -12.10 -4.50 -2.02
CA ILE A 155 -10.88 -4.08 -2.71
C ILE A 155 -10.58 -2.61 -2.43
N GLU A 156 -11.57 -1.74 -2.52
CA GLU A 156 -11.44 -0.32 -2.19
C GLU A 156 -10.99 -0.13 -0.73
N ALA A 157 -11.60 -0.86 0.20
CA ALA A 157 -11.22 -0.80 1.62
C ALA A 157 -9.76 -1.25 1.84
N HIS A 158 -9.32 -2.30 1.15
CA HIS A 158 -7.92 -2.75 1.23
C HIS A 158 -6.96 -1.71 0.67
N LEU A 159 -7.25 -1.14 -0.51
CA LEU A 159 -6.41 -0.10 -1.12
C LEU A 159 -6.31 1.14 -0.24
N GLU A 160 -7.40 1.55 0.43
CA GLU A 160 -7.38 2.66 1.36
C GLU A 160 -6.43 2.44 2.54
N THR A 161 -6.19 1.20 2.97
CA THR A 161 -5.20 0.90 4.02
C THR A 161 -3.77 1.23 3.58
N LEU A 162 -3.51 1.23 2.26
CA LEU A 162 -2.21 1.56 1.66
C LEU A 162 -2.11 3.05 1.28
N MET A 163 -3.14 3.84 1.56
CA MET A 163 -3.24 5.25 1.21
C MET A 163 -3.55 6.09 2.45
N PRO A 164 -2.61 6.18 3.42
CA PRO A 164 -2.81 7.04 4.60
C PRO A 164 -2.91 8.50 4.18
N ALA A 165 -3.48 9.33 5.06
CA ALA A 165 -3.54 10.77 4.82
C ALA A 165 -2.11 11.35 4.75
N LEU A 166 -1.82 12.09 3.68
CA LEU A 166 -0.51 12.70 3.42
C LEU A 166 -0.46 14.16 3.87
#